data_cc8a9929239efbebcdb5bcfc22f27d6d
#
_entry.id   cc8a9929239efbebcdb5bcfc22f27d6d
#
_cell.length_a   1.000
_cell.length_b   1.000
_cell.length_c   1.000
_cell.angle_alpha   90.00
_cell.angle_beta   90.00
_cell.angle_gamma   90.00
#
_symmetry.space_group_name_H-M   'P 1'
#
loop_
_entity.id
_entity.type
_entity.pdbx_description
1 polymer ?
#
loop_
_entity_poly.entity_id
_entity_poly.type
_entity_poly.pdbx_seq_one_letter_code
_entity_poly.pdbx_strand_id
1 'polypeptide(L)'
;MRRNVNFTETMQTDFWTNSSVFPSTREAALERLVEFEKTASRYGRERNHVVPGHQNVSRLSPAIRHRLITETEVAKHILHRYAFSTVEKFLQEVYWRRYWKSWLALRPQVWTDYLRDLDALEVCEAARKVMAGEGEVEIMNDFAHELVETGYLHNHARMWFAGYWIHAMGLPWQLGADFFYQHLLDADPASNTLSWRWVAGLQTRGKTYLARRANIEKFLHPDLLQGREGGLELLAKHQGLNPSAFIRPEIKEPVDHLLEVDPSLISGFWLHSDDLSVDPKCHEVFLSEDLPASEVKAQWLREALDDVESRLTGYCVERAPITGLLAWAEKNKLAQIIAYRPEIGVLNDQLAEIEKALEKANVRLVLLSRGEDDEFRSLATAGFFGFWKKIESRIRAFQ
;
A
#
# COMPACT_ATOMS: atom_id res chain seq x y z
N MET A 1 -1.13 4.75 -23.54
CA MET A 1 -2.50 4.20 -23.65
C MET A 1 -2.49 2.79 -23.05
N ARG A 2 -2.78 2.65 -21.77
CA ARG A 2 -2.89 1.34 -21.09
C ARG A 2 -4.23 0.73 -21.49
N ARG A 3 -4.21 -0.48 -22.09
CA ARG A 3 -5.43 -1.15 -22.54
C ARG A 3 -6.13 -1.82 -21.35
N ASN A 4 -7.37 -1.40 -21.07
CA ASN A 4 -8.25 -2.09 -20.12
C ASN A 4 -8.51 -3.52 -20.63
N VAL A 5 -8.30 -4.49 -19.78
CA VAL A 5 -8.77 -5.88 -19.99
C VAL A 5 -10.25 -5.90 -19.58
N ASN A 6 -11.15 -6.14 -20.52
CA ASN A 6 -12.58 -6.30 -20.21
C ASN A 6 -12.79 -7.66 -19.54
N PHE A 7 -13.29 -7.62 -18.32
CA PHE A 7 -13.74 -8.81 -17.59
C PHE A 7 -15.20 -9.10 -17.95
N THR A 8 -15.48 -10.32 -18.35
CA THR A 8 -16.86 -10.81 -18.58
C THR A 8 -17.48 -11.20 -17.24
N GLU A 9 -18.76 -10.86 -17.05
CA GLU A 9 -19.57 -11.22 -15.88
C GLU A 9 -19.49 -12.73 -15.61
N THR A 10 -18.88 -13.11 -14.47
CA THR A 10 -18.83 -14.51 -14.02
C THR A 10 -19.02 -14.59 -12.51
N MET A 11 -20.08 -15.30 -12.14
CA MET A 11 -20.40 -15.92 -10.85
C MET A 11 -19.84 -15.24 -9.59
N GLN A 12 -20.68 -14.45 -8.93
CA GLN A 12 -20.53 -14.13 -7.51
C GLN A 12 -20.31 -15.43 -6.72
N THR A 13 -19.11 -15.61 -6.22
CA THR A 13 -18.85 -16.64 -5.21
C THR A 13 -19.00 -15.98 -3.85
N ASP A 14 -19.99 -16.44 -3.06
CA ASP A 14 -20.27 -15.98 -1.69
C ASP A 14 -19.10 -16.18 -0.69
N PHE A 15 -17.97 -16.69 -1.18
CA PHE A 15 -16.78 -17.01 -0.39
C PHE A 15 -15.88 -15.81 -0.11
N TRP A 16 -15.89 -14.80 -0.99
CA TRP A 16 -14.98 -13.68 -0.90
C TRP A 16 -15.65 -12.47 -0.23
N THR A 17 -14.84 -11.72 0.46
CA THR A 17 -15.29 -10.54 1.17
C THR A 17 -15.67 -9.43 0.20
N ASN A 18 -16.86 -8.85 0.35
CA ASN A 18 -17.25 -7.65 -0.39
C ASN A 18 -16.30 -6.48 -0.03
N SER A 19 -15.99 -5.59 -0.98
CA SER A 19 -15.17 -4.39 -0.77
C SER A 19 -15.66 -3.50 0.38
N SER A 20 -16.97 -3.48 0.67
CA SER A 20 -17.57 -2.78 1.81
C SER A 20 -17.06 -3.22 3.19
N VAL A 21 -16.33 -4.35 3.28
CA VAL A 21 -15.73 -4.86 4.52
C VAL A 21 -14.41 -4.15 4.86
N PHE A 22 -13.84 -3.41 3.94
CA PHE A 22 -12.61 -2.63 4.14
C PHE A 22 -13.00 -1.16 4.39
N PRO A 23 -12.84 -0.65 5.61
CA PRO A 23 -13.35 0.67 5.98
C PRO A 23 -12.73 1.77 5.12
N SER A 24 -13.60 2.58 4.50
CA SER A 24 -13.27 3.73 3.67
C SER A 24 -13.39 5.06 4.40
N THR A 25 -13.96 5.07 5.61
CA THR A 25 -14.08 6.25 6.46
C THR A 25 -13.25 6.11 7.72
N ARG A 26 -12.88 7.25 8.34
CA ARG A 26 -12.15 7.24 9.61
C ARG A 26 -12.96 6.59 10.73
N GLU A 27 -14.26 6.91 10.82
CA GLU A 27 -15.16 6.34 11.84
C GLU A 27 -15.22 4.82 11.71
N ALA A 28 -15.53 4.30 10.53
CA ALA A 28 -15.57 2.86 10.27
C ALA A 28 -14.21 2.16 10.53
N ALA A 29 -13.09 2.86 10.26
CA ALA A 29 -11.76 2.34 10.56
C ALA A 29 -11.50 2.22 12.06
N LEU A 30 -11.94 3.19 12.85
CA LEU A 30 -11.84 3.15 14.32
C LEU A 30 -12.76 2.08 14.92
N GLU A 31 -14.00 1.96 14.44
CA GLU A 31 -14.91 0.88 14.84
C GLU A 31 -14.32 -0.50 14.54
N ARG A 32 -13.75 -0.66 13.34
CA ARG A 32 -13.08 -1.90 12.96
C ARG A 32 -11.86 -2.20 13.84
N LEU A 33 -11.11 -1.19 14.26
CA LEU A 33 -10.00 -1.33 15.20
C LEU A 33 -10.47 -1.82 16.58
N VAL A 34 -11.55 -1.27 17.10
CA VAL A 34 -12.19 -1.69 18.36
C VAL A 34 -12.67 -3.14 18.26
N GLU A 35 -13.24 -3.53 17.12
CA GLU A 35 -13.66 -4.91 16.90
C GLU A 35 -12.47 -5.86 16.85
N PHE A 36 -11.43 -5.52 16.07
CA PHE A 36 -10.22 -6.34 15.95
C PHE A 36 -9.46 -6.47 17.27
N GLU A 37 -9.46 -5.45 18.10
CA GLU A 37 -8.84 -5.48 19.43
C GLU A 37 -9.26 -6.72 20.21
N LYS A 38 -10.54 -7.15 20.14
CA LYS A 38 -11.06 -8.32 20.85
C LYS A 38 -10.32 -9.63 20.52
N THR A 39 -9.68 -9.69 19.35
CA THR A 39 -8.99 -10.86 18.83
C THR A 39 -7.49 -10.67 18.61
N ALA A 40 -6.96 -9.46 18.82
CA ALA A 40 -5.59 -9.09 18.53
C ALA A 40 -4.52 -10.00 19.19
N SER A 41 -4.82 -10.54 20.40
CA SER A 41 -3.94 -11.49 21.09
C SER A 41 -3.76 -12.82 20.34
N ARG A 42 -4.68 -13.20 19.45
CA ARG A 42 -4.60 -14.43 18.65
C ARG A 42 -3.89 -14.22 17.32
N TYR A 43 -3.71 -12.97 16.90
CA TYR A 43 -3.16 -12.62 15.60
C TYR A 43 -1.83 -13.32 15.30
N GLY A 44 -0.92 -13.39 16.24
CA GLY A 44 0.39 -14.05 16.06
C GLY A 44 0.30 -15.52 15.61
N ARG A 45 -0.75 -16.24 16.02
CA ARG A 45 -0.99 -17.64 15.66
C ARG A 45 -1.82 -17.79 14.39
N GLU A 46 -2.77 -16.88 14.17
CA GLU A 46 -3.81 -17.03 13.15
C GLU A 46 -3.49 -16.28 11.84
N ARG A 47 -2.60 -15.30 11.89
CA ARG A 47 -2.30 -14.38 10.78
C ARG A 47 -1.87 -15.03 9.46
N ASN A 48 -1.39 -16.26 9.49
CA ASN A 48 -0.97 -16.95 8.28
C ASN A 48 -2.09 -17.78 7.65
N HIS A 49 -3.21 -18.00 8.34
CA HIS A 49 -4.34 -18.74 7.80
C HIS A 49 -5.19 -17.84 6.91
N VAL A 50 -5.47 -18.29 5.70
CA VAL A 50 -6.41 -17.68 4.77
C VAL A 50 -7.76 -18.30 5.02
N VAL A 51 -8.68 -17.51 5.58
CA VAL A 51 -10.02 -17.97 5.98
C VAL A 51 -11.10 -17.14 5.29
N PRO A 52 -12.31 -17.69 5.09
CA PRO A 52 -13.43 -16.96 4.51
C PRO A 52 -13.66 -15.62 5.25
N GLY A 53 -13.86 -14.55 4.49
CA GLY A 53 -14.13 -13.23 5.02
C GLY A 53 -12.98 -12.58 5.83
N HIS A 54 -11.78 -13.17 5.83
CA HIS A 54 -10.56 -12.63 6.47
C HIS A 54 -10.76 -12.21 7.94
N GLN A 55 -11.53 -13.01 8.71
CA GLN A 55 -11.94 -12.68 10.09
C GLN A 55 -10.78 -12.64 11.08
N ASN A 56 -9.67 -13.29 10.77
CA ASN A 56 -8.48 -13.43 11.62
C ASN A 56 -7.44 -12.30 11.45
N VAL A 57 -7.71 -11.33 10.59
CA VAL A 57 -6.85 -10.16 10.35
C VAL A 57 -7.60 -8.84 10.55
N SER A 58 -6.88 -7.74 10.70
CA SER A 58 -7.48 -6.44 11.04
C SER A 58 -8.34 -5.84 9.92
N ARG A 59 -7.99 -6.08 8.66
CA ARG A 59 -8.59 -5.44 7.47
C ARG A 59 -8.48 -3.91 7.47
N LEU A 60 -7.48 -3.37 8.19
CA LEU A 60 -7.24 -1.93 8.32
C LEU A 60 -6.19 -1.40 7.36
N SER A 61 -5.56 -2.28 6.55
CA SER A 61 -4.44 -1.88 5.70
C SER A 61 -4.78 -0.77 4.70
N PRO A 62 -5.97 -0.67 4.08
CA PRO A 62 -6.33 0.47 3.24
C PRO A 62 -6.43 1.77 4.04
N ALA A 63 -7.13 1.76 5.18
CA ALA A 63 -7.27 2.94 6.03
C ALA A 63 -5.94 3.46 6.57
N ILE A 64 -5.01 2.56 6.93
CA ILE A 64 -3.64 2.91 7.34
C ILE A 64 -2.83 3.42 6.15
N ARG A 65 -2.96 2.79 4.97
CA ARG A 65 -2.25 3.21 3.75
C ARG A 65 -2.52 4.67 3.41
N HIS A 66 -3.78 5.07 3.48
CA HIS A 66 -4.25 6.41 3.15
C HIS A 66 -4.29 7.35 4.36
N ARG A 67 -3.85 6.90 5.53
CA ARG A 67 -3.86 7.68 6.78
C ARG A 67 -5.23 8.22 7.21
N LEU A 68 -6.29 7.49 6.94
CA LEU A 68 -7.57 7.71 7.65
C LEU A 68 -7.38 7.46 9.16
N ILE A 69 -6.56 6.46 9.49
CA ILE A 69 -5.96 6.22 10.81
C ILE A 69 -4.46 5.97 10.65
N THR A 70 -3.66 6.33 11.65
CA THR A 70 -2.20 6.19 11.59
C THR A 70 -1.71 4.92 12.27
N GLU A 71 -0.49 4.47 11.92
CA GLU A 71 0.19 3.36 12.60
C GLU A 71 0.29 3.59 14.11
N THR A 72 0.54 4.83 14.52
CA THR A 72 0.65 5.22 15.93
C THR A 72 -0.69 5.15 16.66
N GLU A 73 -1.79 5.59 16.04
CA GLU A 73 -3.14 5.45 16.63
C GLU A 73 -3.48 3.98 16.85
N VAL A 74 -3.23 3.12 15.86
CA VAL A 74 -3.43 1.67 15.94
C VAL A 74 -2.59 1.06 17.07
N ALA A 75 -1.30 1.41 17.14
CA ALA A 75 -0.40 0.89 18.17
C ALA A 75 -0.83 1.31 19.58
N LYS A 76 -1.14 2.59 19.80
CA LYS A 76 -1.62 3.12 21.08
C LYS A 76 -2.91 2.43 21.53
N HIS A 77 -3.88 2.29 20.61
CA HIS A 77 -5.15 1.65 20.92
C HIS A 77 -4.97 0.20 21.38
N ILE A 78 -4.19 -0.59 20.67
CA ILE A 78 -3.95 -1.99 21.00
C ILE A 78 -3.14 -2.15 22.29
N LEU A 79 -2.14 -1.29 22.51
CA LEU A 79 -1.27 -1.34 23.69
C LEU A 79 -1.98 -0.83 24.95
N HIS A 80 -3.05 -0.06 24.81
CA HIS A 80 -3.89 0.29 25.96
C HIS A 80 -4.54 -0.94 26.61
N ARG A 81 -4.81 -1.98 25.83
CA ARG A 81 -5.48 -3.22 26.31
C ARG A 81 -4.52 -4.37 26.58
N TYR A 82 -3.48 -4.52 25.78
CA TYR A 82 -2.62 -5.69 25.79
C TYR A 82 -1.17 -5.34 26.13
N ALA A 83 -0.51 -6.24 26.91
CA ALA A 83 0.92 -6.16 27.05
C ALA A 83 1.63 -6.30 25.68
N PHE A 84 2.69 -5.53 25.46
CA PHE A 84 3.45 -5.51 24.22
C PHE A 84 3.80 -6.92 23.70
N SER A 85 4.31 -7.80 24.56
CA SER A 85 4.69 -9.16 24.17
C SER A 85 3.54 -9.99 23.59
N THR A 86 2.30 -9.69 23.97
CA THR A 86 1.11 -10.39 23.46
C THR A 86 0.80 -10.01 22.02
N VAL A 87 1.01 -8.73 21.66
CA VAL A 87 0.60 -8.15 20.38
C VAL A 87 1.79 -7.73 19.50
N GLU A 88 3.01 -8.01 19.90
CA GLU A 88 4.23 -7.63 19.19
C GLU A 88 4.19 -8.04 17.71
N LYS A 89 3.68 -9.25 17.39
CA LYS A 89 3.57 -9.70 16.00
C LYS A 89 2.61 -8.85 15.18
N PHE A 90 1.52 -8.38 15.76
CA PHE A 90 0.62 -7.46 15.09
C PHE A 90 1.27 -6.10 14.85
N LEU A 91 1.91 -5.55 15.88
CA LEU A 91 2.63 -4.28 15.76
C LEU A 91 3.74 -4.34 14.71
N GLN A 92 4.50 -5.44 14.69
CA GLN A 92 5.50 -5.66 13.63
C GLN A 92 4.88 -5.57 12.24
N GLU A 93 3.74 -6.21 11.98
CA GLU A 93 3.08 -6.17 10.67
C GLU A 93 2.56 -4.76 10.31
N VAL A 94 2.06 -4.00 11.29
CA VAL A 94 1.68 -2.59 11.09
C VAL A 94 2.91 -1.75 10.66
N TYR A 95 4.03 -1.91 11.35
CA TYR A 95 5.25 -1.14 11.08
C TYR A 95 6.09 -1.66 9.90
N TRP A 96 5.78 -2.85 9.32
CA TRP A 96 6.37 -3.29 8.06
C TRP A 96 6.14 -2.27 6.93
N ARG A 97 4.96 -1.65 6.85
CA ARG A 97 4.66 -0.61 5.86
C ARG A 97 5.58 0.60 6.05
N ARG A 98 5.73 1.06 7.29
CA ARG A 98 6.64 2.17 7.61
C ARG A 98 8.09 1.82 7.27
N TYR A 99 8.53 0.61 7.57
CA TYR A 99 9.86 0.13 7.17
C TYR A 99 10.05 0.16 5.65
N TRP A 100 9.10 -0.35 4.88
CA TRP A 100 9.20 -0.38 3.43
C TRP A 100 9.27 1.05 2.83
N LYS A 101 8.43 1.96 3.29
CA LYS A 101 8.47 3.37 2.87
C LYS A 101 9.82 4.00 3.20
N SER A 102 10.31 3.84 4.42
CA SER A 102 11.61 4.35 4.86
C SER A 102 12.77 3.71 4.07
N TRP A 103 12.71 2.40 3.82
CA TRP A 103 13.73 1.70 3.06
C TRP A 103 13.80 2.18 1.61
N LEU A 104 12.66 2.39 0.96
CA LEU A 104 12.59 2.89 -0.41
C LEU A 104 13.02 4.35 -0.50
N ALA A 105 12.64 5.18 0.47
CA ALA A 105 13.08 6.58 0.53
C ALA A 105 14.61 6.72 0.58
N LEU A 106 15.30 5.80 1.25
CA LEU A 106 16.76 5.72 1.24
C LEU A 106 17.34 5.12 -0.05
N ARG A 107 16.52 4.57 -0.94
CA ARG A 107 16.95 3.87 -2.17
C ARG A 107 15.99 4.16 -3.34
N PRO A 108 15.80 5.45 -3.68
CA PRO A 108 14.80 5.87 -4.68
C PRO A 108 15.04 5.25 -6.05
N GLN A 109 16.30 4.90 -6.35
CA GLN A 109 16.68 4.22 -7.59
C GLN A 109 15.92 2.91 -7.82
N VAL A 110 15.54 2.19 -6.75
CA VAL A 110 14.77 0.93 -6.87
C VAL A 110 13.40 1.17 -7.48
N TRP A 111 12.76 2.30 -7.17
CA TRP A 111 11.49 2.70 -7.76
C TRP A 111 11.64 3.09 -9.23
N THR A 112 12.62 3.93 -9.54
CA THR A 112 12.89 4.36 -10.92
C THR A 112 13.29 3.19 -11.83
N ASP A 113 14.09 2.26 -11.33
CA ASP A 113 14.45 1.03 -12.07
C ASP A 113 13.22 0.15 -12.32
N TYR A 114 12.36 -0.01 -11.31
CA TYR A 114 11.10 -0.75 -11.47
C TYR A 114 10.21 -0.15 -12.56
N LEU A 115 10.02 1.18 -12.55
CA LEU A 115 9.19 1.86 -13.57
C LEU A 115 9.79 1.74 -14.98
N ARG A 116 11.11 1.95 -15.11
CA ARG A 116 11.81 1.78 -16.39
C ARG A 116 11.67 0.36 -16.93
N ASP A 117 11.88 -0.63 -16.08
CA ASP A 117 11.83 -2.04 -16.48
C ASP A 117 10.37 -2.43 -16.83
N LEU A 118 9.38 -1.91 -16.09
CA LEU A 118 7.97 -2.13 -16.38
C LEU A 118 7.55 -1.54 -17.74
N ASP A 119 8.00 -0.33 -18.05
CA ASP A 119 7.70 0.34 -19.32
C ASP A 119 8.27 -0.41 -20.54
N ALA A 120 9.39 -1.09 -20.35
CA ALA A 120 10.03 -1.91 -21.38
C ALA A 120 9.39 -3.30 -21.59
N LEU A 121 8.43 -3.70 -20.72
CA LEU A 121 7.81 -5.02 -20.78
C LEU A 121 6.48 -5.00 -21.55
N GLU A 122 6.29 -6.01 -22.40
CA GLU A 122 5.00 -6.31 -23.00
C GLU A 122 4.26 -7.36 -22.17
N VAL A 123 2.94 -7.17 -22.00
CA VAL A 123 2.09 -8.15 -21.34
C VAL A 123 1.89 -9.32 -22.28
N CYS A 124 2.55 -10.44 -22.01
CA CYS A 124 2.42 -11.67 -22.80
C CYS A 124 1.08 -12.39 -22.53
N GLU A 125 0.73 -13.33 -23.39
CA GLU A 125 -0.55 -14.08 -23.29
C GLU A 125 -0.67 -14.85 -21.97
N ALA A 126 0.40 -15.48 -21.49
CA ALA A 126 0.42 -16.18 -20.22
C ALA A 126 0.12 -15.24 -19.03
N ALA A 127 0.70 -14.03 -19.03
CA ALA A 127 0.42 -13.02 -18.02
C ALA A 127 -1.05 -12.57 -18.07
N ARG A 128 -1.61 -12.34 -19.28
CA ARG A 128 -3.03 -12.00 -19.44
C ARG A 128 -3.96 -13.07 -18.86
N LYS A 129 -3.70 -14.36 -19.15
CA LYS A 129 -4.48 -15.47 -18.60
C LYS A 129 -4.42 -15.51 -17.07
N VAL A 130 -3.26 -15.38 -16.47
CA VAL A 130 -3.12 -15.37 -15.00
C VAL A 130 -3.85 -14.18 -14.38
N MET A 131 -3.74 -12.99 -14.98
CA MET A 131 -4.48 -11.80 -14.52
C MET A 131 -6.00 -11.97 -14.63
N ALA A 132 -6.46 -12.65 -15.68
CA ALA A 132 -7.88 -12.92 -15.92
C ALA A 132 -8.44 -14.08 -15.06
N GLY A 133 -7.62 -14.73 -14.24
CA GLY A 133 -8.05 -15.92 -13.49
C GLY A 133 -8.26 -17.14 -14.38
N GLU A 134 -7.52 -17.26 -15.48
CA GLU A 134 -7.56 -18.36 -16.46
C GLU A 134 -6.22 -19.12 -16.53
N GLY A 135 -5.45 -19.05 -15.44
CA GLY A 135 -4.16 -19.74 -15.32
C GLY A 135 -4.33 -21.24 -15.02
N GLU A 136 -3.21 -21.95 -14.92
CA GLU A 136 -3.19 -23.40 -14.76
C GLU A 136 -3.52 -23.89 -13.34
N VAL A 137 -3.54 -23.00 -12.33
CA VAL A 137 -3.77 -23.35 -10.92
C VAL A 137 -5.06 -22.68 -10.45
N GLU A 138 -6.10 -23.49 -10.23
CA GLU A 138 -7.46 -23.00 -9.94
C GLU A 138 -7.52 -22.04 -8.74
N ILE A 139 -6.92 -22.37 -7.61
CA ILE A 139 -6.92 -21.48 -6.44
C ILE A 139 -6.21 -20.13 -6.72
N MET A 140 -5.25 -20.09 -7.63
CA MET A 140 -4.62 -18.82 -8.05
C MET A 140 -5.54 -17.99 -8.94
N ASN A 141 -6.41 -18.66 -9.71
CA ASN A 141 -7.45 -17.97 -10.47
C ASN A 141 -8.46 -17.30 -9.53
N ASP A 142 -8.89 -18.00 -8.48
CA ASP A 142 -9.76 -17.42 -7.45
C ASP A 142 -9.11 -16.22 -6.74
N PHE A 143 -7.82 -16.28 -6.46
CA PHE A 143 -7.09 -15.14 -5.90
C PHE A 143 -7.00 -13.95 -6.87
N ALA A 144 -6.89 -14.19 -8.18
CA ALA A 144 -6.94 -13.12 -9.17
C ALA A 144 -8.33 -12.47 -9.19
N HIS A 145 -9.40 -13.27 -9.17
CA HIS A 145 -10.78 -12.78 -9.11
C HIS A 145 -11.04 -12.01 -7.80
N GLU A 146 -10.69 -12.55 -6.64
CA GLU A 146 -10.82 -11.87 -5.35
C GLU A 146 -10.14 -10.51 -5.36
N LEU A 147 -8.91 -10.44 -5.88
CA LEU A 147 -8.15 -9.19 -5.98
C LEU A 147 -8.88 -8.15 -6.81
N VAL A 148 -9.40 -8.54 -7.98
CA VAL A 148 -10.06 -7.62 -8.92
C VAL A 148 -11.43 -7.18 -8.39
N GLU A 149 -12.20 -8.11 -7.81
CA GLU A 149 -13.57 -7.88 -7.36
C GLU A 149 -13.65 -7.14 -6.03
N THR A 150 -12.68 -7.36 -5.12
CA THR A 150 -12.73 -6.82 -3.76
C THR A 150 -11.67 -5.75 -3.48
N GLY A 151 -10.66 -5.63 -4.33
CA GLY A 151 -9.50 -4.79 -4.08
C GLY A 151 -8.59 -5.29 -2.95
N TYR A 152 -8.74 -6.55 -2.55
CA TYR A 152 -7.97 -7.11 -1.45
C TYR A 152 -7.53 -8.55 -1.75
N LEU A 153 -6.46 -8.94 -1.09
CA LEU A 153 -6.01 -10.32 -1.02
C LEU A 153 -5.26 -10.50 0.30
N HIS A 154 -5.53 -11.59 1.01
CA HIS A 154 -4.84 -11.90 2.26
C HIS A 154 -3.33 -11.95 2.05
N ASN A 155 -2.54 -11.40 2.98
CA ASN A 155 -1.07 -11.29 2.82
C ASN A 155 -0.39 -12.61 2.44
N HIS A 156 -0.79 -13.74 3.01
CA HIS A 156 -0.22 -15.04 2.67
C HIS A 156 -0.59 -15.47 1.24
N ALA A 157 -1.83 -15.20 0.81
CA ALA A 157 -2.26 -15.45 -0.56
C ALA A 157 -1.50 -14.57 -1.57
N ARG A 158 -1.19 -13.31 -1.22
CA ARG A 158 -0.31 -12.44 -2.04
C ARG A 158 1.06 -13.09 -2.27
N MET A 159 1.64 -13.68 -1.24
CA MET A 159 2.94 -14.37 -1.33
C MET A 159 2.85 -15.62 -2.21
N TRP A 160 1.79 -16.43 -2.08
CA TRP A 160 1.56 -17.59 -2.94
C TRP A 160 1.37 -17.19 -4.40
N PHE A 161 0.53 -16.19 -4.65
CA PHE A 161 0.28 -15.69 -6.00
C PHE A 161 1.57 -15.16 -6.64
N ALA A 162 2.33 -14.33 -5.94
CA ALA A 162 3.60 -13.84 -6.44
C ALA A 162 4.63 -14.96 -6.66
N GLY A 163 4.68 -15.96 -5.77
CA GLY A 163 5.54 -17.14 -5.94
C GLY A 163 5.13 -18.01 -7.14
N TYR A 164 3.84 -18.18 -7.37
CA TYR A 164 3.29 -18.82 -8.56
C TYR A 164 3.65 -18.04 -9.82
N TRP A 165 3.35 -16.74 -9.86
CA TRP A 165 3.62 -15.85 -10.99
C TRP A 165 5.10 -15.90 -11.41
N ILE A 166 6.00 -15.67 -10.47
CA ILE A 166 7.43 -15.54 -10.75
C ILE A 166 8.08 -16.89 -11.03
N HIS A 167 7.88 -17.86 -10.13
CA HIS A 167 8.71 -19.06 -10.12
C HIS A 167 8.08 -20.26 -10.82
N ALA A 168 6.76 -20.41 -10.82
CA ALA A 168 6.10 -21.49 -11.54
C ALA A 168 5.82 -21.10 -13.00
N MET A 169 5.29 -19.88 -13.22
CA MET A 169 4.96 -19.40 -14.56
C MET A 169 6.12 -18.70 -15.27
N GLY A 170 7.21 -18.39 -14.57
CA GLY A 170 8.37 -17.69 -15.14
C GLY A 170 8.09 -16.28 -15.63
N LEU A 171 7.05 -15.62 -15.12
CA LEU A 171 6.62 -14.30 -15.56
C LEU A 171 7.42 -13.17 -14.90
N PRO A 172 7.63 -12.03 -15.59
CA PRO A 172 8.29 -10.87 -15.01
C PRO A 172 7.58 -10.37 -13.77
N TRP A 173 8.31 -10.24 -12.67
CA TRP A 173 7.74 -9.80 -11.39
C TRP A 173 7.14 -8.40 -11.46
N GLN A 174 7.66 -7.53 -12.34
CA GLN A 174 7.20 -6.15 -12.50
C GLN A 174 5.74 -6.10 -12.99
N LEU A 175 5.37 -6.97 -13.93
CA LEU A 175 3.98 -7.05 -14.42
C LEU A 175 3.01 -7.52 -13.33
N GLY A 176 3.42 -8.50 -12.51
CA GLY A 176 2.61 -8.95 -11.38
C GLY A 176 2.49 -7.87 -10.28
N ALA A 177 3.58 -7.14 -10.01
CA ALA A 177 3.56 -6.01 -9.09
C ALA A 177 2.64 -4.87 -9.58
N ASP A 178 2.64 -4.57 -10.88
CA ASP A 178 1.74 -3.58 -11.48
C ASP A 178 0.28 -4.04 -11.40
N PHE A 179 -0.01 -5.31 -11.67
CA PHE A 179 -1.35 -5.88 -11.51
C PHE A 179 -1.87 -5.71 -10.08
N PHE A 180 -1.05 -6.01 -9.07
CA PHE A 180 -1.41 -5.79 -7.67
C PHE A 180 -1.58 -4.30 -7.34
N TYR A 181 -0.69 -3.46 -7.83
CA TYR A 181 -0.75 -2.02 -7.57
C TYR A 181 -2.03 -1.38 -8.13
N GLN A 182 -2.49 -1.84 -9.28
CA GLN A 182 -3.71 -1.33 -9.89
C GLN A 182 -4.97 -1.72 -9.13
N HIS A 183 -5.03 -2.91 -8.53
CA HIS A 183 -6.25 -3.44 -7.93
C HIS A 183 -6.29 -3.33 -6.40
N LEU A 184 -5.18 -3.50 -5.67
CA LEU A 184 -5.18 -3.48 -4.21
C LEU A 184 -5.55 -2.10 -3.65
N LEU A 185 -6.54 -2.05 -2.75
CA LEU A 185 -6.92 -0.86 -1.99
C LEU A 185 -5.77 -0.31 -1.14
N ASP A 186 -4.94 -1.20 -0.60
CA ASP A 186 -3.82 -0.86 0.29
C ASP A 186 -2.46 -0.80 -0.42
N ALA A 187 -2.42 -0.87 -1.75
CA ALA A 187 -1.16 -0.79 -2.48
C ALA A 187 -0.50 0.58 -2.32
N ASP A 188 0.67 0.58 -1.73
CA ASP A 188 1.59 1.70 -1.82
C ASP A 188 2.84 1.30 -2.61
N PRO A 189 3.49 2.24 -3.30
CA PRO A 189 4.66 1.97 -4.14
C PRO A 189 5.75 1.18 -3.42
N ALA A 190 6.04 1.51 -2.17
CA ALA A 190 7.09 0.86 -1.40
C ALA A 190 6.72 -0.58 -1.00
N SER A 191 5.61 -0.75 -0.27
CA SER A 191 5.20 -2.08 0.22
C SER A 191 4.96 -3.06 -0.92
N ASN A 192 4.31 -2.62 -1.99
CA ASN A 192 4.00 -3.47 -3.14
C ASN A 192 5.28 -3.88 -3.88
N THR A 193 6.06 -2.91 -4.35
CA THR A 193 7.28 -3.18 -5.14
C THR A 193 8.28 -4.02 -4.35
N LEU A 194 8.53 -3.68 -3.07
CA LEU A 194 9.55 -4.37 -2.28
C LEU A 194 9.10 -5.76 -1.84
N SER A 195 7.81 -5.99 -1.64
CA SER A 195 7.27 -7.33 -1.36
C SER A 195 7.41 -8.26 -2.57
N TRP A 196 7.11 -7.78 -3.78
CA TRP A 196 7.32 -8.54 -5.01
C TRP A 196 8.81 -8.83 -5.27
N ARG A 197 9.69 -7.83 -5.03
CA ARG A 197 11.14 -8.03 -5.09
C ARG A 197 11.64 -9.06 -4.07
N TRP A 198 11.01 -9.11 -2.90
CA TRP A 198 11.37 -10.08 -1.86
C TRP A 198 11.03 -11.52 -2.31
N VAL A 199 9.83 -11.73 -2.88
CA VAL A 199 9.45 -13.04 -3.46
C VAL A 199 10.39 -13.43 -4.59
N ALA A 200 10.76 -12.47 -5.46
CA ALA A 200 11.70 -12.69 -6.56
C ALA A 200 13.15 -12.96 -6.12
N GLY A 201 13.48 -12.85 -4.82
CA GLY A 201 14.85 -13.02 -4.32
C GLY A 201 15.79 -11.83 -4.53
N LEU A 202 15.23 -10.67 -4.93
CA LEU A 202 15.97 -9.44 -5.22
C LEU A 202 16.12 -8.50 -4.01
N GLN A 203 15.45 -8.79 -2.90
CA GLN A 203 15.45 -7.96 -1.69
C GLN A 203 16.39 -8.48 -0.61
N THR A 204 16.55 -9.80 -0.51
CA THR A 204 17.42 -10.44 0.46
C THR A 204 18.25 -11.51 -0.23
N ARG A 205 19.58 -11.38 -0.19
CA ARG A 205 20.51 -12.30 -0.86
C ARG A 205 20.23 -13.76 -0.48
N GLY A 206 20.07 -14.60 -1.49
CA GLY A 206 19.92 -16.06 -1.34
C GLY A 206 18.58 -16.51 -0.74
N LYS A 207 17.58 -15.62 -0.67
CA LYS A 207 16.24 -15.94 -0.18
C LYS A 207 15.21 -15.65 -1.26
N THR A 208 14.54 -16.70 -1.74
CA THR A 208 13.35 -16.64 -2.59
C THR A 208 12.18 -17.25 -1.84
N TYR A 209 10.97 -16.84 -2.14
CA TYR A 209 9.77 -17.45 -1.59
C TYR A 209 9.04 -18.23 -2.70
N LEU A 210 8.83 -19.52 -2.45
CA LEU A 210 8.14 -20.41 -3.39
C LEU A 210 6.75 -20.74 -2.88
N ALA A 211 5.74 -20.59 -3.73
CA ALA A 211 4.42 -21.15 -3.47
C ALA A 211 4.54 -22.68 -3.47
N ARG A 212 4.27 -23.31 -2.36
CA ARG A 212 4.34 -24.77 -2.21
C ARG A 212 2.97 -25.34 -1.91
N ARG A 213 2.55 -26.39 -2.62
CA ARG A 213 1.32 -27.10 -2.39
C ARG A 213 1.09 -27.40 -0.91
N ALA A 214 2.04 -28.02 -0.23
CA ALA A 214 1.92 -28.34 1.19
C ALA A 214 1.74 -27.13 2.11
N ASN A 215 2.24 -25.94 1.72
CA ASN A 215 2.05 -24.72 2.47
C ASN A 215 0.65 -24.15 2.25
N ILE A 216 0.13 -24.21 1.04
CA ILE A 216 -1.25 -23.84 0.70
C ILE A 216 -2.23 -24.74 1.45
N GLU A 217 -2.10 -26.06 1.34
CA GLU A 217 -2.94 -27.03 2.05
C GLU A 217 -2.93 -26.86 3.57
N LYS A 218 -1.83 -26.39 4.14
CA LYS A 218 -1.69 -26.16 5.58
C LYS A 218 -2.40 -24.90 6.06
N PHE A 219 -2.40 -23.83 5.29
CA PHE A 219 -2.81 -22.50 5.76
C PHE A 219 -4.06 -21.96 5.07
N LEU A 220 -4.48 -22.53 3.95
CA LEU A 220 -5.76 -22.20 3.32
C LEU A 220 -6.88 -22.97 4.00
N HIS A 221 -7.98 -22.29 4.32
CA HIS A 221 -9.15 -22.95 4.92
C HIS A 221 -9.68 -24.04 3.99
N PRO A 222 -10.04 -25.23 4.50
CA PRO A 222 -10.53 -26.33 3.67
C PRO A 222 -11.67 -25.95 2.73
N ASP A 223 -12.64 -25.15 3.20
CA ASP A 223 -13.78 -24.71 2.39
C ASP A 223 -13.38 -23.86 1.17
N LEU A 224 -12.25 -23.12 1.27
CA LEU A 224 -11.71 -22.34 0.16
C LEU A 224 -10.92 -23.21 -0.84
N LEU A 225 -10.38 -24.34 -0.39
CA LEU A 225 -9.62 -25.26 -1.23
C LEU A 225 -10.47 -26.33 -1.90
N GLN A 226 -11.56 -26.74 -1.26
CA GLN A 226 -12.41 -27.83 -1.74
C GLN A 226 -12.93 -27.57 -3.16
N GLY A 227 -12.61 -28.49 -4.09
CA GLY A 227 -12.98 -28.37 -5.51
C GLY A 227 -12.14 -27.37 -6.31
N ARG A 228 -10.99 -26.93 -5.77
CA ARG A 228 -10.05 -25.97 -6.38
C ARG A 228 -8.61 -26.45 -6.34
N GLU A 229 -8.44 -27.77 -6.28
CA GLU A 229 -7.13 -28.42 -6.18
C GLU A 229 -6.43 -28.54 -7.55
N GLY A 230 -7.13 -28.21 -8.65
CA GLY A 230 -6.59 -28.31 -10.00
C GLY A 230 -5.31 -27.49 -10.18
N GLY A 231 -4.28 -28.12 -10.77
CA GLY A 231 -2.98 -27.50 -11.04
C GLY A 231 -2.02 -27.41 -9.84
N LEU A 232 -2.42 -27.78 -8.62
CA LEU A 232 -1.54 -27.71 -7.44
C LEU A 232 -0.28 -28.59 -7.54
N GLU A 233 -0.27 -29.59 -8.38
CA GLU A 233 0.90 -30.43 -8.67
C GLU A 233 2.05 -29.61 -9.29
N LEU A 234 1.76 -28.55 -10.04
CA LEU A 234 2.77 -27.61 -10.56
C LEU A 234 3.57 -26.96 -9.45
N LEU A 235 2.91 -26.71 -8.30
CA LEU A 235 3.53 -26.08 -7.14
C LEU A 235 4.27 -27.07 -6.23
N ALA A 236 4.12 -28.37 -6.46
CA ALA A 236 4.73 -29.40 -5.62
C ALA A 236 6.26 -29.47 -5.79
N LYS A 237 6.75 -29.36 -7.02
CA LYS A 237 8.15 -29.67 -7.39
C LYS A 237 8.88 -28.57 -8.14
N HIS A 238 8.26 -27.40 -8.40
CA HIS A 238 8.95 -26.36 -9.16
C HIS A 238 10.20 -25.86 -8.41
N GLN A 239 11.24 -25.57 -9.16
CA GLN A 239 12.46 -24.93 -8.64
C GLN A 239 12.33 -23.42 -8.83
N GLY A 240 12.73 -22.65 -7.81
CA GLY A 240 12.76 -21.20 -7.95
C GLY A 240 13.73 -20.78 -9.03
N LEU A 241 13.37 -19.75 -9.77
CA LEU A 241 14.31 -19.10 -10.67
C LEU A 241 15.47 -18.56 -9.85
N ASN A 242 16.70 -18.76 -10.34
CA ASN A 242 17.84 -18.09 -9.75
C ASN A 242 17.71 -16.59 -10.05
N PRO A 243 17.65 -15.73 -9.04
CA PRO A 243 17.65 -14.30 -9.29
C PRO A 243 18.97 -13.96 -10.02
N SER A 244 18.89 -13.12 -11.03
CA SER A 244 20.05 -12.41 -11.55
C SER A 244 20.84 -11.82 -10.38
N ALA A 245 22.16 -11.70 -10.53
CA ALA A 245 23.05 -11.35 -9.44
C ALA A 245 22.48 -10.26 -8.53
N PHE A 246 22.32 -10.57 -7.25
CA PHE A 246 21.81 -9.61 -6.24
C PHE A 246 22.77 -8.41 -6.16
N ILE A 247 22.29 -7.27 -6.63
CA ILE A 247 22.97 -5.98 -6.45
C ILE A 247 22.29 -5.28 -5.28
N ARG A 248 23.07 -4.99 -4.23
CA ARG A 248 22.56 -4.24 -3.08
C ARG A 248 22.42 -2.78 -3.50
N PRO A 249 21.18 -2.20 -3.46
CA PRO A 249 21.00 -0.81 -3.79
C PRO A 249 21.75 0.11 -2.83
N GLU A 250 22.36 1.16 -3.36
CA GLU A 250 23.05 2.17 -2.55
C GLU A 250 22.05 2.98 -1.72
N ILE A 251 22.48 3.34 -0.51
CA ILE A 251 21.75 4.28 0.34
C ILE A 251 22.09 5.69 -0.14
N LYS A 252 21.03 6.45 -0.44
CA LYS A 252 21.14 7.89 -0.67
C LYS A 252 20.51 8.62 0.49
N GLU A 253 21.23 9.55 1.09
CA GLU A 253 20.61 10.43 2.06
C GLU A 253 19.55 11.28 1.36
N PRO A 254 18.34 11.40 1.90
CA PRO A 254 17.34 12.27 1.34
C PRO A 254 17.85 13.70 1.31
N VAL A 255 17.80 14.34 0.15
CA VAL A 255 18.09 15.77 0.04
C VAL A 255 16.82 16.51 0.46
N ASP A 256 16.69 16.79 1.73
CA ASP A 256 15.56 17.54 2.26
C ASP A 256 15.85 19.03 2.22
N HIS A 257 15.56 19.69 1.11
CA HIS A 257 15.38 21.14 1.08
C HIS A 257 13.96 21.46 1.60
N LEU A 258 13.78 21.34 2.91
CA LEU A 258 12.51 21.72 3.54
C LEU A 258 12.44 23.24 3.58
N LEU A 259 11.56 23.82 2.77
CA LEU A 259 11.16 25.19 2.94
C LEU A 259 10.37 25.32 4.25
N GLU A 260 10.64 26.34 5.05
CA GLU A 260 9.81 26.63 6.22
C GLU A 260 8.54 27.37 5.82
N VAL A 261 7.46 27.11 6.54
CA VAL A 261 6.19 27.85 6.39
C VAL A 261 6.43 29.30 6.78
N ASP A 262 6.11 30.21 5.88
CA ASP A 262 6.14 31.64 6.16
C ASP A 262 4.74 32.10 6.61
N PRO A 263 4.57 32.46 7.90
CA PRO A 263 3.27 32.83 8.44
C PRO A 263 2.75 34.18 7.91
N SER A 264 3.57 34.97 7.23
CA SER A 264 3.18 36.24 6.63
C SER A 264 2.52 36.08 5.25
N LEU A 265 2.63 34.92 4.63
CA LEU A 265 2.11 34.65 3.29
C LEU A 265 0.68 34.12 3.34
N ILE A 266 -0.14 34.51 2.35
CA ILE A 266 -1.47 33.91 2.12
C ILE A 266 -1.24 32.48 1.69
N SER A 267 -1.74 31.55 2.50
CA SER A 267 -1.42 30.13 2.39
C SER A 267 -2.65 29.28 2.19
N GLY A 268 -2.52 28.22 1.40
CA GLY A 268 -3.50 27.15 1.28
C GLY A 268 -2.90 25.80 1.68
N PHE A 269 -3.74 24.84 1.99
CA PHE A 269 -3.31 23.50 2.37
C PHE A 269 -3.78 22.47 1.34
N TRP A 270 -2.85 21.67 0.83
CA TRP A 270 -3.14 20.62 -0.12
C TRP A 270 -3.18 19.26 0.58
N LEU A 271 -4.36 18.59 0.52
CA LEU A 271 -4.59 17.21 0.95
C LEU A 271 -4.58 16.29 -0.28
N HIS A 272 -3.99 15.12 -0.14
CA HIS A 272 -3.85 14.14 -1.22
C HIS A 272 -4.00 12.70 -0.69
N SER A 273 -4.24 11.75 -1.59
CA SER A 273 -4.53 10.35 -1.25
C SER A 273 -3.42 9.59 -0.49
N ASP A 274 -2.20 10.11 -0.45
CA ASP A 274 -1.12 9.52 0.35
C ASP A 274 -1.21 9.90 1.84
N ASP A 275 -1.94 10.99 2.17
CA ASP A 275 -2.18 11.41 3.55
C ASP A 275 -3.54 12.10 3.68
N LEU A 276 -4.55 11.34 4.04
CA LEU A 276 -5.93 11.78 4.29
C LEU A 276 -6.21 12.09 5.77
N SER A 277 -5.17 12.24 6.58
CA SER A 277 -5.35 12.73 7.94
C SER A 277 -5.75 14.21 7.92
N VAL A 278 -6.89 14.54 8.50
CA VAL A 278 -7.41 15.90 8.52
C VAL A 278 -6.67 16.72 9.58
N ASP A 279 -5.64 17.43 9.15
CA ASP A 279 -4.87 18.37 9.97
C ASP A 279 -4.39 19.57 9.11
N PRO A 280 -5.34 20.31 8.47
CA PRO A 280 -4.96 21.43 7.61
C PRO A 280 -4.40 22.58 8.45
N LYS A 281 -3.41 23.25 7.90
CA LYS A 281 -2.72 24.38 8.54
C LYS A 281 -3.24 25.75 8.11
N CYS A 282 -4.20 25.76 7.16
CA CYS A 282 -4.76 26.97 6.56
C CYS A 282 -6.27 26.78 6.36
N HIS A 283 -6.99 27.89 6.20
CA HIS A 283 -8.43 27.89 5.98
C HIS A 283 -8.81 27.41 4.56
N GLU A 284 -8.03 27.77 3.56
CA GLU A 284 -8.21 27.34 2.18
C GLU A 284 -7.59 25.92 2.01
N VAL A 285 -8.38 24.97 1.56
CA VAL A 285 -7.97 23.57 1.40
C VAL A 285 -8.26 23.10 -0.04
N PHE A 286 -7.24 22.54 -0.67
CA PHE A 286 -7.37 21.80 -1.93
C PHE A 286 -7.31 20.30 -1.61
N LEU A 287 -8.37 19.58 -1.97
CA LEU A 287 -8.45 18.11 -1.83
C LEU A 287 -8.29 17.48 -3.23
N SER A 288 -7.11 16.91 -3.49
CA SER A 288 -6.87 16.31 -4.81
C SER A 288 -7.61 14.98 -4.99
N GLU A 289 -8.36 14.87 -6.09
CA GLU A 289 -9.14 13.70 -6.48
C GLU A 289 -8.57 13.07 -7.76
N ASP A 290 -7.51 12.32 -7.62
CA ASP A 290 -6.87 11.57 -8.70
C ASP A 290 -7.23 10.09 -8.57
N LEU A 291 -8.27 9.67 -9.29
CA LEU A 291 -8.85 8.34 -9.16
C LEU A 291 -8.07 7.29 -9.98
N PRO A 292 -7.84 6.09 -9.40
CA PRO A 292 -7.23 4.99 -10.12
C PRO A 292 -8.16 4.39 -11.18
N ALA A 293 -7.59 3.60 -12.10
CA ALA A 293 -8.35 2.96 -13.18
C ALA A 293 -9.26 1.81 -12.69
N SER A 294 -8.91 1.13 -11.60
CA SER A 294 -9.78 0.10 -11.01
C SER A 294 -11.00 0.74 -10.37
N GLU A 295 -12.21 0.35 -10.80
CA GLU A 295 -13.44 0.93 -10.27
C GLU A 295 -13.65 0.66 -8.78
N VAL A 296 -13.32 -0.54 -8.31
CA VAL A 296 -13.39 -0.90 -6.88
C VAL A 296 -12.48 0.02 -6.06
N LYS A 297 -11.27 0.24 -6.52
CA LYS A 297 -10.31 1.12 -5.85
C LYS A 297 -10.72 2.58 -5.95
N ALA A 298 -11.26 3.01 -7.10
CA ALA A 298 -11.76 4.36 -7.31
C ALA A 298 -12.97 4.65 -6.40
N GLN A 299 -13.91 3.71 -6.28
CA GLN A 299 -15.06 3.84 -5.40
C GLN A 299 -14.65 3.97 -3.93
N TRP A 300 -13.75 3.09 -3.46
CA TRP A 300 -13.22 3.17 -2.09
C TRP A 300 -12.55 4.53 -1.83
N LEU A 301 -11.78 5.03 -2.79
CA LEU A 301 -11.10 6.32 -2.65
C LEU A 301 -12.08 7.50 -2.66
N ARG A 302 -13.15 7.48 -3.50
CA ARG A 302 -14.22 8.49 -3.46
C ARG A 302 -14.85 8.56 -2.08
N GLU A 303 -15.24 7.43 -1.51
CA GLU A 303 -15.81 7.36 -0.15
C GLU A 303 -14.85 7.91 0.92
N ALA A 304 -13.54 7.63 0.79
CA ALA A 304 -12.55 8.18 1.69
C ALA A 304 -12.38 9.70 1.54
N LEU A 305 -12.47 10.23 0.32
CA LEU A 305 -12.43 11.66 0.05
C LEU A 305 -13.71 12.35 0.54
N ASP A 306 -14.88 11.73 0.40
CA ASP A 306 -16.16 12.23 0.93
C ASP A 306 -16.12 12.33 2.46
N ASP A 307 -15.55 11.32 3.13
CA ASP A 307 -15.32 11.36 4.59
C ASP A 307 -14.37 12.49 4.99
N VAL A 308 -13.27 12.67 4.27
CA VAL A 308 -12.32 13.77 4.51
C VAL A 308 -13.01 15.13 4.38
N GLU A 309 -13.72 15.34 3.27
CA GLU A 309 -14.43 16.59 3.01
C GLU A 309 -15.48 16.89 4.09
N SER A 310 -16.23 15.87 4.51
CA SER A 310 -17.22 16.00 5.60
C SER A 310 -16.61 16.41 6.94
N ARG A 311 -15.35 16.04 7.21
CA ARG A 311 -14.61 16.39 8.43
C ARG A 311 -13.92 17.76 8.37
N LEU A 312 -13.86 18.38 7.21
CA LEU A 312 -13.29 19.73 7.00
C LEU A 312 -14.31 20.85 7.27
N THR A 313 -15.11 20.71 8.33
CA THR A 313 -16.10 21.71 8.72
C THR A 313 -15.43 23.03 9.09
N GLY A 314 -15.87 24.13 8.48
CA GLY A 314 -15.31 25.47 8.71
C GLY A 314 -14.10 25.82 7.86
N TYR A 315 -13.72 24.95 6.91
CA TYR A 315 -12.71 25.23 5.89
C TYR A 315 -13.37 25.53 4.53
N CYS A 316 -12.68 26.31 3.69
CA CYS A 316 -13.05 26.48 2.28
C CYS A 316 -12.38 25.38 1.45
N VAL A 317 -13.14 24.35 1.11
CA VAL A 317 -12.63 23.18 0.38
C VAL A 317 -12.91 23.31 -1.11
N GLU A 318 -11.88 23.10 -1.93
CA GLU A 318 -12.03 22.86 -3.36
C GLU A 318 -11.52 21.45 -3.66
N ARG A 319 -12.38 20.59 -4.23
CA ARG A 319 -12.06 19.22 -4.61
C ARG A 319 -11.97 19.12 -6.13
N ALA A 320 -10.82 18.73 -6.63
CA ALA A 320 -10.53 18.60 -8.06
C ALA A 320 -9.31 17.70 -8.32
N PRO A 321 -9.07 17.22 -9.55
CA PRO A 321 -7.81 16.60 -9.92
C PRO A 321 -6.60 17.51 -9.63
N ILE A 322 -5.45 16.91 -9.37
CA ILE A 322 -4.19 17.63 -9.02
C ILE A 322 -3.83 18.69 -10.07
N THR A 323 -4.22 18.50 -11.32
CA THR A 323 -4.03 19.48 -12.41
C THR A 323 -4.72 20.82 -12.14
N GLY A 324 -5.73 20.85 -11.25
CA GLY A 324 -6.42 22.06 -10.82
C GLY A 324 -5.69 22.88 -9.73
N LEU A 325 -4.62 22.34 -9.12
CA LEU A 325 -3.95 22.95 -7.96
C LEU A 325 -3.44 24.36 -8.25
N LEU A 326 -2.85 24.58 -9.42
CA LEU A 326 -2.34 25.92 -9.82
C LEU A 326 -3.50 26.93 -10.00
N ALA A 327 -4.55 26.54 -10.70
CA ALA A 327 -5.71 27.42 -10.92
C ALA A 327 -6.41 27.79 -9.59
N TRP A 328 -6.50 26.83 -8.66
CA TRP A 328 -6.99 27.08 -7.32
C TRP A 328 -6.10 28.07 -6.54
N ALA A 329 -4.77 27.94 -6.64
CA ALA A 329 -3.85 28.84 -5.99
C ALA A 329 -4.00 30.28 -6.52
N GLU A 330 -4.09 30.45 -7.85
CA GLU A 330 -4.28 31.74 -8.49
C GLU A 330 -5.64 32.38 -8.11
N LYS A 331 -6.74 31.60 -8.16
CA LYS A 331 -8.08 32.03 -7.76
C LYS A 331 -8.11 32.59 -6.34
N ASN A 332 -7.42 31.93 -5.41
CA ASN A 332 -7.38 32.28 -4.00
C ASN A 332 -6.20 33.22 -3.66
N LYS A 333 -5.43 33.68 -4.67
CA LYS A 333 -4.28 34.59 -4.51
C LYS A 333 -3.26 34.07 -3.50
N LEU A 334 -3.03 32.77 -3.50
CA LEU A 334 -2.09 32.14 -2.59
C LEU A 334 -0.65 32.48 -2.99
N ALA A 335 0.19 32.77 -2.01
CA ALA A 335 1.62 32.90 -2.18
C ALA A 335 2.40 31.64 -1.72
N GLN A 336 1.69 30.74 -1.00
CA GLN A 336 2.26 29.51 -0.48
C GLN A 336 1.20 28.40 -0.44
N ILE A 337 1.59 27.19 -0.85
CA ILE A 337 0.83 25.96 -0.64
C ILE A 337 1.61 25.08 0.34
N ILE A 338 0.91 24.56 1.35
CA ILE A 338 1.46 23.67 2.35
C ILE A 338 0.84 22.28 2.14
N ALA A 339 1.66 21.23 2.14
CA ALA A 339 1.20 19.84 2.07
C ALA A 339 2.07 18.94 2.93
N TYR A 340 1.55 17.79 3.36
CA TYR A 340 2.44 16.73 3.82
C TYR A 340 3.17 16.12 2.63
N ARG A 341 4.46 15.82 2.81
CA ARG A 341 5.30 15.27 1.74
C ARG A 341 4.78 13.91 1.30
N PRO A 342 4.44 13.71 0.02
CA PRO A 342 4.18 12.38 -0.52
C PRO A 342 5.43 11.49 -0.38
N GLU A 343 5.21 10.22 -0.10
CA GLU A 343 6.28 9.23 -0.11
C GLU A 343 6.68 8.87 -1.54
N ILE A 344 7.84 8.19 -1.72
CA ILE A 344 8.28 7.71 -3.04
C ILE A 344 7.14 6.96 -3.75
N GLY A 345 6.80 7.41 -4.94
CA GLY A 345 5.71 6.87 -5.74
C GLY A 345 5.17 7.86 -6.76
N VAL A 346 4.04 7.52 -7.36
CA VAL A 346 3.46 8.25 -8.51
C VAL A 346 3.23 9.73 -8.21
N LEU A 347 2.73 10.07 -7.03
CA LEU A 347 2.50 11.47 -6.65
C LEU A 347 3.82 12.22 -6.42
N ASN A 348 4.78 11.56 -5.75
CA ASN A 348 6.11 12.15 -5.55
C ASN A 348 6.85 12.40 -6.87
N ASP A 349 6.65 11.53 -7.87
CA ASP A 349 7.29 11.68 -9.19
C ASP A 349 6.76 12.92 -9.94
N GLN A 350 5.56 13.40 -9.61
CA GLN A 350 4.95 14.61 -10.20
C GLN A 350 5.39 15.90 -9.49
N LEU A 351 5.97 15.83 -8.28
CA LEU A 351 6.27 17.01 -7.47
C LEU A 351 7.16 18.02 -8.19
N ALA A 352 8.19 17.58 -8.90
CA ALA A 352 9.10 18.48 -9.60
C ALA A 352 8.39 19.33 -10.68
N GLU A 353 7.41 18.76 -11.37
CA GLU A 353 6.61 19.48 -12.37
C GLU A 353 5.62 20.42 -11.69
N ILE A 354 5.00 20.00 -10.59
CA ILE A 354 4.09 20.82 -9.78
C ILE A 354 4.84 22.02 -9.20
N GLU A 355 5.98 21.80 -8.56
CA GLU A 355 6.84 22.87 -8.01
C GLU A 355 7.20 23.89 -9.08
N LYS A 356 7.69 23.42 -10.23
CA LYS A 356 8.06 24.30 -11.34
C LYS A 356 6.88 25.12 -11.88
N ALA A 357 5.67 24.56 -11.90
CA ALA A 357 4.47 25.26 -12.33
C ALA A 357 4.08 26.35 -11.32
N LEU A 358 4.10 26.03 -10.02
CA LEU A 358 3.80 26.96 -8.93
C LEU A 358 4.84 28.09 -8.84
N GLU A 359 6.14 27.79 -8.96
CA GLU A 359 7.22 28.79 -8.96
C GLU A 359 7.04 29.84 -10.05
N LYS A 360 6.62 29.42 -11.26
CA LYS A 360 6.33 30.38 -12.36
C LYS A 360 5.19 31.34 -12.03
N ALA A 361 4.27 30.94 -11.19
CA ALA A 361 3.17 31.76 -10.68
C ALA A 361 3.52 32.50 -9.38
N ASN A 362 4.78 32.46 -8.95
CA ASN A 362 5.26 32.99 -7.67
C ASN A 362 4.54 32.38 -6.45
N VAL A 363 4.17 31.11 -6.52
CA VAL A 363 3.60 30.35 -5.40
C VAL A 363 4.65 29.34 -4.88
N ARG A 364 4.94 29.37 -3.60
CA ARG A 364 5.88 28.42 -2.96
C ARG A 364 5.14 27.12 -2.62
N LEU A 365 5.77 25.97 -2.85
CA LEU A 365 5.32 24.69 -2.29
C LEU A 365 6.14 24.33 -1.05
N VAL A 366 5.48 24.20 0.09
CA VAL A 366 6.10 23.82 1.37
C VAL A 366 5.65 22.44 1.75
N LEU A 367 6.58 21.48 1.73
CA LEU A 367 6.32 20.09 2.06
C LEU A 367 6.70 19.81 3.51
N LEU A 368 5.69 19.55 4.35
CA LEU A 368 5.87 19.19 5.74
C LEU A 368 6.21 17.70 5.87
N SER A 369 7.08 17.38 6.79
CA SER A 369 7.30 16.01 7.24
C SER A 369 6.61 15.77 8.58
N ARG A 370 6.12 14.54 8.79
CA ARG A 370 5.70 14.11 10.12
C ARG A 370 6.94 13.66 10.90
N GLY A 371 7.06 14.07 12.16
CA GLY A 371 8.24 13.77 12.96
C GLY A 371 8.59 12.28 13.04
N GLU A 372 7.57 11.40 13.08
CA GLU A 372 7.79 9.95 13.07
C GLU A 372 8.31 9.43 11.72
N ASP A 373 7.85 10.01 10.60
CA ASP A 373 8.27 9.63 9.27
C ASP A 373 9.75 9.94 9.06
N ASP A 374 10.21 11.12 9.47
CA ASP A 374 11.60 11.53 9.37
C ASP A 374 12.51 10.71 10.28
N GLU A 375 12.10 10.52 11.53
CA GLU A 375 12.84 9.71 12.48
C GLU A 375 13.04 8.28 11.98
N PHE A 376 11.98 7.65 11.49
CA PHE A 376 12.04 6.24 11.04
C PHE A 376 12.75 6.09 9.70
N ARG A 377 12.75 7.11 8.84
CA ARG A 377 13.40 7.07 7.53
C ARG A 377 14.88 6.74 7.64
N SER A 378 15.61 7.44 8.52
CA SER A 378 17.05 7.23 8.73
C SER A 378 17.41 5.85 9.31
N LEU A 379 16.43 5.13 9.91
CA LEU A 379 16.67 3.87 10.60
C LEU A 379 16.61 2.64 9.68
N ALA A 380 16.03 2.75 8.47
CA ALA A 380 15.80 1.63 7.55
C ALA A 380 17.03 1.26 6.69
N THR A 381 18.22 1.28 7.29
CA THR A 381 19.49 0.99 6.62
C THR A 381 19.76 -0.50 6.39
N ALA A 382 19.08 -1.37 7.16
CA ALA A 382 19.23 -2.83 7.14
C ALA A 382 17.88 -3.52 6.91
N GLY A 383 17.76 -4.80 7.25
CA GLY A 383 16.50 -5.55 7.19
C GLY A 383 15.53 -5.14 8.31
N PHE A 384 14.26 -5.55 8.15
CA PHE A 384 13.16 -5.18 9.07
C PHE A 384 13.48 -5.41 10.56
N PHE A 385 14.02 -6.55 10.94
CA PHE A 385 14.31 -6.81 12.35
C PHE A 385 15.40 -5.91 12.93
N GLY A 386 16.33 -5.43 12.09
CA GLY A 386 17.30 -4.41 12.48
C GLY A 386 16.66 -3.04 12.69
N PHE A 387 15.69 -2.68 11.84
CA PHE A 387 14.86 -1.50 11.98
C PHE A 387 13.96 -1.60 13.22
N TRP A 388 13.25 -2.74 13.38
CA TRP A 388 12.34 -2.97 14.50
C TRP A 388 13.03 -2.78 15.86
N LYS A 389 14.22 -3.36 16.06
CA LYS A 389 15.00 -3.17 17.28
C LYS A 389 15.31 -1.72 17.64
N LYS A 390 15.40 -0.85 16.63
CA LYS A 390 15.68 0.59 16.85
C LYS A 390 14.43 1.37 17.28
N ILE A 391 13.24 0.95 16.85
CA ILE A 391 11.98 1.63 17.13
C ILE A 391 11.17 0.97 18.26
N GLU A 392 11.49 -0.26 18.64
CA GLU A 392 10.72 -1.07 19.61
C GLU A 392 10.50 -0.34 20.94
N SER A 393 11.54 0.28 21.50
CA SER A 393 11.44 1.00 22.79
C SER A 393 10.46 2.16 22.71
N ARG A 394 10.39 2.87 21.58
CA ARG A 394 9.44 3.94 21.34
C ARG A 394 8.01 3.41 21.25
N ILE A 395 7.81 2.29 20.56
CA ILE A 395 6.49 1.67 20.45
C ILE A 395 6.02 1.15 21.81
N ARG A 396 6.90 0.57 22.61
CA ARG A 396 6.61 0.16 23.99
C ARG A 396 6.18 1.33 24.88
N ALA A 397 6.70 2.52 24.65
CA ALA A 397 6.35 3.71 25.43
C ALA A 397 4.91 4.20 25.18
N PHE A 398 4.18 3.62 24.23
CA PHE A 398 2.74 3.88 24.07
C PHE A 398 1.87 3.07 25.07
N GLN A 399 2.44 2.09 25.75
CA GLN A 399 1.78 1.30 26.82
C GLN A 399 1.70 2.12 28.12
#